data_f5a679d6a9791fa609bc634b7b085c35
#
_entry.id   f5a679d6a9791fa609bc634b7b085c35
#
_cell.length_a   1.000
_cell.length_b   1.000
_cell.length_c   1.000
_cell.angle_alpha   90.00
_cell.angle_beta   90.00
_cell.angle_gamma   90.00
#
_symmetry.space_group_name_H-M   'P 1'
#
loop_
_entity.id
_entity.type
_entity.pdbx_description
1 polymer ?
#
loop_
_entity_poly.entity_id
_entity_poly.type
_entity_poly.pdbx_seq_one_letter_code
_entity_poly.pdbx_strand_id
1 'polypeptide(L)'
;RAPQGPQVLRGVSFALEEGMTGAIVGATGSGKTTVLSLLCRLYEIQRGRILLFGRDIREIPRQELRGMLSLVLQEPFLFSGSVLENVSSGGPNVTGALSAVGVDRFVSGWDTGLSTQVGERGGKLSMGQRQMVSFARALARDPKILLLDEATSSVDPVTEQRIQEALPAILSGRTALVVAHRLSTVLSADRIYVMHKGKVRESGTHAGLLAAGGIYGRLHALQFEQ
;
A
#
# COMPACT_ATOMS: atom_id res chain seq x y z
N ARG A 1 26.60 4.02 10.81
CA ARG A 1 27.08 5.04 9.84
C ARG A 1 25.98 5.15 8.79
N ALA A 2 25.46 6.37 8.55
CA ALA A 2 24.49 6.61 7.48
C ALA A 2 25.15 6.27 6.13
N PRO A 3 24.44 5.61 5.18
CA PRO A 3 24.97 5.37 3.86
C PRO A 3 25.26 6.72 3.21
N GLN A 4 26.48 6.88 2.66
CA GLN A 4 26.90 8.04 1.88
C GLN A 4 26.26 8.03 0.49
N GLY A 5 24.92 7.97 0.44
CA GLY A 5 24.15 8.00 -0.79
C GLY A 5 23.47 9.36 -1.01
N PRO A 6 23.05 9.68 -2.24
CA PRO A 6 22.31 10.91 -2.50
C PRO A 6 21.03 10.94 -1.66
N GLN A 7 20.75 12.13 -1.08
CA GLN A 7 19.54 12.34 -0.28
C GLN A 7 18.29 12.16 -1.16
N VAL A 8 17.49 11.13 -0.86
CA VAL A 8 16.26 10.78 -1.61
C VAL A 8 15.13 11.74 -1.26
N LEU A 9 14.86 11.96 0.04
CA LEU A 9 13.84 12.88 0.50
C LEU A 9 14.47 14.21 0.96
N ARG A 10 13.94 15.31 0.45
CA ARG A 10 14.51 16.66 0.61
C ARG A 10 13.52 17.62 1.29
N GLY A 11 13.08 17.28 2.51
CA GLY A 11 12.08 18.08 3.24
C GLY A 11 10.65 17.77 2.76
N VAL A 12 10.25 16.51 2.87
CA VAL A 12 8.87 16.07 2.65
C VAL A 12 8.06 16.43 3.89
N SER A 13 6.93 17.13 3.69
CA SER A 13 5.98 17.46 4.74
C SER A 13 4.56 17.34 4.20
N PHE A 14 3.72 16.56 4.88
CA PHE A 14 2.29 16.44 4.61
C PHE A 14 1.58 15.90 5.86
N ALA A 15 0.27 16.01 5.88
CA ALA A 15 -0.58 15.43 6.92
C ALA A 15 -1.76 14.70 6.28
N LEU A 16 -2.16 13.58 6.85
CA LEU A 16 -3.34 12.80 6.49
C LEU A 16 -4.16 12.59 7.76
N GLU A 17 -5.43 12.90 7.70
CA GLU A 17 -6.34 12.75 8.83
C GLU A 17 -6.73 11.27 9.03
N GLU A 18 -7.13 10.92 10.25
CA GLU A 18 -7.56 9.57 10.59
C GLU A 18 -8.80 9.19 9.76
N GLY A 19 -8.80 7.96 9.26
CA GLY A 19 -9.88 7.45 8.41
C GLY A 19 -9.83 7.88 6.94
N MET A 20 -8.90 8.76 6.56
CA MET A 20 -8.75 9.19 5.17
C MET A 20 -7.82 8.29 4.37
N THR A 21 -8.05 8.25 3.06
CA THR A 21 -7.15 7.66 2.07
C THR A 21 -6.34 8.75 1.37
N GLY A 22 -5.01 8.71 1.55
CA GLY A 22 -4.06 9.55 0.82
C GLY A 22 -3.40 8.81 -0.33
N ALA A 23 -3.33 9.43 -1.52
CA ALA A 23 -2.58 8.90 -2.65
C ALA A 23 -1.27 9.67 -2.84
N ILE A 24 -0.15 8.96 -2.92
CA ILE A 24 1.14 9.54 -3.33
C ILE A 24 1.36 9.23 -4.81
N VAL A 25 1.48 10.27 -5.62
CA VAL A 25 1.76 10.16 -7.06
C VAL A 25 3.07 10.85 -7.42
N GLY A 26 3.67 10.49 -8.53
CA GLY A 26 4.90 11.11 -9.01
C GLY A 26 5.76 10.15 -9.85
N ALA A 27 6.72 10.67 -10.57
CA ALA A 27 7.62 9.88 -11.41
C ALA A 27 8.41 8.84 -10.60
N THR A 28 8.88 7.80 -11.28
CA THR A 28 9.81 6.81 -10.69
C THR A 28 11.04 7.52 -10.11
N GLY A 29 11.50 7.08 -8.94
CA GLY A 29 12.63 7.70 -8.25
C GLY A 29 12.30 9.01 -7.50
N SER A 30 11.04 9.46 -7.45
CA SER A 30 10.65 10.66 -6.69
C SER A 30 10.67 10.48 -5.17
N GLY A 31 10.80 9.24 -4.67
CA GLY A 31 10.91 8.91 -3.24
C GLY A 31 9.64 8.34 -2.60
N LYS A 32 8.62 7.96 -3.38
CA LYS A 32 7.32 7.44 -2.88
C LYS A 32 7.48 6.24 -1.94
N THR A 33 8.11 5.16 -2.41
CA THR A 33 8.38 3.94 -1.62
C THR A 33 9.26 4.23 -0.39
N THR A 34 10.16 5.23 -0.49
CA THR A 34 10.99 5.64 0.66
C THR A 34 10.13 6.22 1.79
N VAL A 35 9.06 6.95 1.47
CA VAL A 35 8.11 7.46 2.48
C VAL A 35 7.47 6.30 3.23
N LEU A 36 6.97 5.28 2.52
CA LEU A 36 6.39 4.09 3.16
C LEU A 36 7.41 3.35 4.04
N SER A 37 8.65 3.21 3.54
CA SER A 37 9.74 2.56 4.28
C SER A 37 10.09 3.27 5.58
N LEU A 38 10.05 4.61 5.60
CA LEU A 38 10.27 5.41 6.80
C LEU A 38 9.10 5.28 7.79
N LEU A 39 7.85 5.25 7.31
CA LEU A 39 6.66 5.01 8.14
C LEU A 39 6.74 3.66 8.85
N CYS A 40 7.24 2.62 8.17
CA CYS A 40 7.48 1.29 8.75
C CYS A 40 8.73 1.20 9.63
N ARG A 41 9.50 2.30 9.80
CA ARG A 41 10.82 2.31 10.46
C ARG A 41 11.75 1.21 9.95
N LEU A 42 11.75 0.96 8.63
CA LEU A 42 12.75 0.14 7.97
C LEU A 42 14.09 0.88 7.85
N TYR A 43 14.02 2.21 7.86
CA TYR A 43 15.15 3.13 7.94
C TYR A 43 14.93 4.17 9.04
N GLU A 44 16.00 4.63 9.67
CA GLU A 44 15.93 5.69 10.67
C GLU A 44 15.79 7.07 10.01
N ILE A 45 14.99 7.93 10.63
CA ILE A 45 14.77 9.30 10.19
C ILE A 45 16.01 10.12 10.56
N GLN A 46 16.71 10.63 9.55
CA GLN A 46 17.94 11.44 9.77
C GLN A 46 17.63 12.85 10.21
N ARG A 47 16.57 13.46 9.68
CA ARG A 47 16.12 14.83 9.99
C ARG A 47 14.61 14.92 9.92
N GLY A 48 14.02 15.79 10.73
CA GLY A 48 12.57 15.94 10.83
C GLY A 48 11.93 14.92 11.77
N ARG A 49 10.62 14.75 11.62
CA ARG A 49 9.82 13.84 12.44
C ARG A 49 8.65 13.28 11.66
N ILE A 50 8.18 12.10 12.03
CA ILE A 50 6.92 11.52 11.57
C ILE A 50 6.07 11.28 12.81
N LEU A 51 4.86 11.78 12.80
CA LEU A 51 3.91 11.61 13.89
C LEU A 51 2.81 10.65 13.45
N LEU A 52 2.50 9.66 14.27
CA LEU A 52 1.33 8.81 14.16
C LEU A 52 0.45 9.05 15.36
N PHE A 53 -0.78 9.52 15.13
CA PHE A 53 -1.72 9.89 16.20
C PHE A 53 -1.08 10.84 17.24
N GLY A 54 -0.31 11.81 16.75
CA GLY A 54 0.38 12.81 17.59
C GLY A 54 1.68 12.36 18.24
N ARG A 55 2.04 11.06 18.19
CA ARG A 55 3.28 10.50 18.76
C ARG A 55 4.38 10.37 17.72
N ASP A 56 5.61 10.77 18.03
CA ASP A 56 6.75 10.55 17.15
C ASP A 56 7.01 9.03 16.99
N ILE A 57 7.14 8.56 15.76
CA ILE A 57 7.32 7.11 15.52
C ILE A 57 8.57 6.54 16.16
N ARG A 58 9.57 7.39 16.51
CA ARG A 58 10.78 6.97 17.22
C ARG A 58 10.51 6.61 18.68
N GLU A 59 9.48 7.20 19.28
CA GLU A 59 9.05 6.96 20.65
C GLU A 59 8.09 5.77 20.79
N ILE A 60 7.53 5.30 19.67
CA ILE A 60 6.64 4.15 19.65
C ILE A 60 7.48 2.86 19.64
N PRO A 61 7.26 1.93 20.59
CA PRO A 61 7.91 0.63 20.55
C PRO A 61 7.67 -0.07 19.21
N ARG A 62 8.70 -0.73 18.66
CA ARG A 62 8.61 -1.36 17.33
C ARG A 62 7.47 -2.38 17.21
N GLN A 63 7.21 -3.11 18.28
CA GLN A 63 6.12 -4.10 18.31
C GLN A 63 4.75 -3.40 18.22
N GLU A 64 4.54 -2.32 18.98
CA GLU A 64 3.34 -1.49 18.92
C GLU A 64 3.17 -0.88 17.53
N LEU A 65 4.21 -0.27 16.98
CA LEU A 65 4.19 0.31 15.64
C LEU A 65 3.78 -0.73 14.57
N ARG A 66 4.38 -1.93 14.63
CA ARG A 66 4.04 -3.03 13.71
C ARG A 66 2.62 -3.58 13.91
N GLY A 67 2.04 -3.43 15.09
CA GLY A 67 0.64 -3.74 15.35
C GLY A 67 -0.33 -2.74 14.74
N MET A 68 0.09 -1.47 14.63
CA MET A 68 -0.74 -0.38 14.10
C MET A 68 -0.68 -0.29 12.56
N LEU A 69 0.42 -0.73 11.95
CA LEU A 69 0.72 -0.58 10.51
C LEU A 69 0.70 -1.93 9.81
N SER A 70 0.12 -1.97 8.62
CA SER A 70 0.38 -3.06 7.66
C SER A 70 0.85 -2.48 6.34
N LEU A 71 1.85 -3.15 5.73
CA LEU A 71 2.41 -2.77 4.44
C LEU A 71 2.16 -3.88 3.43
N VAL A 72 1.57 -3.52 2.30
CA VAL A 72 1.49 -4.36 1.11
C VAL A 72 2.49 -3.83 0.10
N LEU A 73 3.43 -4.68 -0.28
CA LEU A 73 4.49 -4.35 -1.23
C LEU A 73 4.01 -4.51 -2.68
N GLN A 74 4.63 -3.78 -3.57
CA GLN A 74 4.46 -3.88 -5.02
C GLN A 74 4.64 -5.31 -5.53
N GLU A 75 5.71 -5.99 -5.08
CA GLU A 75 5.93 -7.41 -5.34
C GLU A 75 5.48 -8.22 -4.12
N PRO A 76 4.36 -8.96 -4.22
CA PRO A 76 3.85 -9.72 -3.09
C PRO A 76 4.78 -10.88 -2.75
N PHE A 77 5.28 -10.90 -1.53
CA PHE A 77 6.06 -12.00 -1.00
C PHE A 77 5.19 -12.91 -0.12
N LEU A 78 5.18 -14.20 -0.43
CA LEU A 78 4.54 -15.21 0.40
C LEU A 78 5.59 -16.15 1.01
N PHE A 79 5.32 -16.57 2.25
CA PHE A 79 6.10 -17.61 2.91
C PHE A 79 5.73 -18.98 2.35
N SER A 80 6.68 -19.91 2.35
CA SER A 80 6.36 -21.32 2.09
C SER A 80 5.33 -21.81 3.09
N GLY A 81 4.36 -22.62 2.61
CA GLY A 81 3.24 -23.09 3.41
C GLY A 81 1.93 -22.94 2.64
N SER A 82 0.80 -23.04 3.33
CA SER A 82 -0.52 -22.92 2.76
C SER A 82 -0.98 -21.46 2.62
N VAL A 83 -2.06 -21.24 1.88
CA VAL A 83 -2.76 -19.93 1.84
C VAL A 83 -3.18 -19.52 3.25
N LEU A 84 -3.78 -20.44 4.02
CA LEU A 84 -4.23 -20.20 5.40
C LEU A 84 -3.08 -19.76 6.30
N GLU A 85 -1.94 -20.44 6.28
CA GLU A 85 -0.76 -20.11 7.08
C GLU A 85 -0.22 -18.73 6.73
N ASN A 86 -0.20 -18.38 5.44
CA ASN A 86 0.21 -17.05 5.01
C ASN A 86 -0.71 -15.94 5.56
N VAL A 87 -2.02 -16.12 5.50
CA VAL A 87 -2.96 -15.12 6.01
C VAL A 87 -2.92 -15.07 7.55
N SER A 88 -2.92 -16.22 8.22
CA SER A 88 -2.86 -16.32 9.70
C SER A 88 -1.59 -15.70 10.28
N SER A 89 -0.48 -15.73 9.55
CA SER A 89 0.76 -15.05 9.96
C SER A 89 0.60 -13.53 10.09
N GLY A 90 -0.41 -12.95 9.46
CA GLY A 90 -0.75 -11.53 9.56
C GLY A 90 -1.41 -11.17 10.89
N GLY A 91 -2.31 -12.01 11.41
CA GLY A 91 -3.05 -11.73 12.64
C GLY A 91 -4.29 -12.62 12.81
N PRO A 92 -5.10 -12.36 13.84
CA PRO A 92 -6.22 -13.24 14.23
C PRO A 92 -7.47 -13.09 13.35
N ASN A 93 -7.67 -11.96 12.68
CA ASN A 93 -8.88 -11.72 11.85
C ASN A 93 -8.80 -12.38 10.47
N VAL A 94 -8.55 -13.69 10.42
CA VAL A 94 -8.34 -14.42 9.17
C VAL A 94 -9.59 -14.46 8.31
N THR A 95 -10.74 -14.85 8.88
CA THR A 95 -11.99 -14.99 8.13
C THR A 95 -12.45 -13.67 7.51
N GLY A 96 -12.44 -12.59 8.30
CA GLY A 96 -12.80 -11.26 7.81
C GLY A 96 -11.86 -10.78 6.69
N ALA A 97 -10.56 -11.04 6.83
CA ALA A 97 -9.57 -10.67 5.83
C ALA A 97 -9.72 -11.44 4.51
N LEU A 98 -9.97 -12.75 4.58
CA LEU A 98 -10.20 -13.60 3.41
C LEU A 98 -11.41 -13.14 2.62
N SER A 99 -12.52 -12.87 3.32
CA SER A 99 -13.77 -12.44 2.71
C SER A 99 -13.67 -11.02 2.13
N ALA A 100 -13.04 -10.08 2.85
CA ALA A 100 -12.89 -8.70 2.37
C ALA A 100 -12.10 -8.59 1.07
N VAL A 101 -11.10 -9.46 0.88
CA VAL A 101 -10.29 -9.52 -0.33
C VAL A 101 -10.88 -10.46 -1.39
N GLY A 102 -11.77 -11.39 -1.00
CA GLY A 102 -12.33 -12.40 -1.88
C GLY A 102 -11.39 -13.58 -2.15
N VAL A 103 -10.44 -13.85 -1.25
CA VAL A 103 -9.55 -15.02 -1.33
C VAL A 103 -10.35 -16.31 -1.22
N ASP A 104 -11.33 -16.36 -0.33
CA ASP A 104 -12.28 -17.45 -0.13
C ASP A 104 -12.95 -17.89 -1.45
N ARG A 105 -13.31 -16.93 -2.31
CA ARG A 105 -13.97 -17.19 -3.59
C ARG A 105 -13.08 -17.90 -4.59
N PHE A 106 -11.80 -17.50 -4.72
CA PHE A 106 -10.94 -18.14 -5.71
C PHE A 106 -10.37 -19.49 -5.22
N VAL A 107 -10.21 -19.69 -3.89
CA VAL A 107 -9.75 -20.97 -3.36
C VAL A 107 -10.88 -22.01 -3.25
N SER A 108 -12.15 -21.60 -3.29
CA SER A 108 -13.30 -22.52 -3.19
C SER A 108 -13.35 -23.55 -4.33
N GLY A 109 -12.75 -23.23 -5.48
CA GLY A 109 -12.61 -24.15 -6.61
C GLY A 109 -11.39 -25.07 -6.57
N TRP A 110 -10.58 -25.04 -5.49
CA TRP A 110 -9.38 -25.85 -5.36
C TRP A 110 -9.63 -27.08 -4.48
N ASP A 111 -9.01 -28.21 -4.81
CA ASP A 111 -9.20 -29.48 -4.10
C ASP A 111 -8.91 -29.38 -2.60
N THR A 112 -7.91 -28.56 -2.22
CA THR A 112 -7.47 -28.39 -0.83
C THR A 112 -7.85 -27.01 -0.25
N GLY A 113 -8.58 -26.19 -1.00
CA GLY A 113 -9.05 -24.87 -0.56
C GLY A 113 -7.94 -24.02 0.06
N LEU A 114 -8.17 -23.50 1.27
CA LEU A 114 -7.20 -22.69 2.02
C LEU A 114 -5.94 -23.46 2.45
N SER A 115 -5.97 -24.79 2.48
CA SER A 115 -4.80 -25.62 2.79
C SER A 115 -3.86 -25.80 1.60
N THR A 116 -4.21 -25.25 0.42
CA THR A 116 -3.38 -25.31 -0.78
C THR A 116 -2.01 -24.69 -0.52
N GLN A 117 -0.97 -25.46 -0.83
CA GLN A 117 0.43 -25.05 -0.67
C GLN A 117 0.82 -24.05 -1.76
N VAL A 118 1.28 -22.87 -1.35
CA VAL A 118 1.63 -21.78 -2.27
C VAL A 118 2.99 -21.99 -2.97
N GLY A 119 3.81 -22.91 -2.46
CA GLY A 119 5.16 -23.16 -2.96
C GLY A 119 6.19 -22.12 -2.49
N GLU A 120 7.42 -22.24 -2.96
CA GLU A 120 8.48 -21.30 -2.65
C GLU A 120 8.11 -19.91 -3.18
N ARG A 121 8.12 -18.89 -2.31
CA ARG A 121 7.75 -17.50 -2.61
C ARG A 121 6.38 -17.34 -3.30
N GLY A 122 5.48 -18.30 -3.11
CA GLY A 122 4.17 -18.29 -3.76
C GLY A 122 4.20 -18.72 -5.23
N GLY A 123 5.22 -19.45 -5.68
CA GLY A 123 5.44 -19.78 -7.10
C GLY A 123 4.34 -20.62 -7.76
N LYS A 124 3.45 -21.25 -6.97
CA LYS A 124 2.29 -21.99 -7.50
C LYS A 124 1.07 -21.09 -7.75
N LEU A 125 1.10 -19.83 -7.34
CA LEU A 125 0.02 -18.87 -7.51
C LEU A 125 0.33 -17.89 -8.64
N SER A 126 -0.70 -17.41 -9.33
CA SER A 126 -0.56 -16.27 -10.24
C SER A 126 -0.13 -15.01 -9.46
N MET A 127 0.39 -14.01 -10.15
CA MET A 127 0.79 -12.74 -9.52
C MET A 127 -0.39 -12.10 -8.76
N GLY A 128 -1.57 -12.06 -9.37
CA GLY A 128 -2.76 -11.51 -8.74
C GLY A 128 -3.23 -12.31 -7.53
N GLN A 129 -3.19 -13.65 -7.59
CA GLN A 129 -3.52 -14.50 -6.45
C GLN A 129 -2.55 -14.26 -5.28
N ARG A 130 -1.25 -14.14 -5.56
CA ARG A 130 -0.25 -13.75 -4.53
C ARG A 130 -0.58 -12.40 -3.91
N GLN A 131 -0.97 -11.44 -4.74
CA GLN A 131 -1.32 -10.11 -4.26
C GLN A 131 -2.58 -10.13 -3.38
N MET A 132 -3.63 -10.87 -3.76
CA MET A 132 -4.83 -11.04 -2.94
C MET A 132 -4.50 -11.70 -1.59
N VAL A 133 -3.67 -12.75 -1.55
CA VAL A 133 -3.23 -13.38 -0.30
C VAL A 133 -2.40 -12.40 0.55
N SER A 134 -1.56 -11.58 -0.08
CA SER A 134 -0.79 -10.54 0.61
C SER A 134 -1.68 -9.45 1.22
N PHE A 135 -2.74 -9.02 0.52
CA PHE A 135 -3.76 -8.12 1.07
C PHE A 135 -4.49 -8.77 2.26
N ALA A 136 -4.96 -10.01 2.12
CA ALA A 136 -5.62 -10.72 3.20
C ALA A 136 -4.71 -10.84 4.45
N ARG A 137 -3.44 -11.17 4.27
CA ARG A 137 -2.45 -11.19 5.35
C ARG A 137 -2.31 -9.83 6.03
N ALA A 138 -2.25 -8.75 5.26
CA ALA A 138 -2.15 -7.40 5.81
C ALA A 138 -3.39 -7.01 6.63
N LEU A 139 -4.59 -7.39 6.16
CA LEU A 139 -5.86 -7.13 6.82
C LEU A 139 -6.12 -8.04 8.04
N ALA A 140 -5.56 -9.25 8.07
CA ALA A 140 -5.74 -10.19 9.19
C ALA A 140 -5.26 -9.61 10.52
N ARG A 141 -4.36 -8.62 10.48
CA ARG A 141 -3.87 -7.88 11.65
C ARG A 141 -4.85 -6.81 12.15
N ASP A 142 -5.85 -6.47 11.35
CA ASP A 142 -6.75 -5.33 11.56
C ASP A 142 -6.00 -4.00 11.84
N PRO A 143 -5.14 -3.57 10.90
CA PRO A 143 -4.28 -2.40 11.11
C PRO A 143 -5.10 -1.12 11.14
N LYS A 144 -4.68 -0.15 11.97
CA LYS A 144 -5.22 1.22 11.96
C LYS A 144 -4.77 2.00 10.72
N ILE A 145 -3.55 1.69 10.24
CA ILE A 145 -2.95 2.35 9.07
C ILE A 145 -2.54 1.30 8.07
N LEU A 146 -3.04 1.42 6.84
CA LEU A 146 -2.71 0.56 5.73
C LEU A 146 -1.81 1.31 4.73
N LEU A 147 -0.64 0.75 4.48
CA LEU A 147 0.32 1.28 3.52
C LEU A 147 0.33 0.36 2.30
N LEU A 148 0.08 0.92 1.12
CA LEU A 148 0.06 0.17 -0.12
C LEU A 148 1.12 0.74 -1.08
N ASP A 149 2.06 -0.09 -1.52
CA ASP A 149 2.93 0.22 -2.66
C ASP A 149 2.34 -0.47 -3.88
N GLU A 150 1.48 0.26 -4.62
CA GLU A 150 0.68 -0.31 -5.69
C GLU A 150 1.49 -0.34 -7.00
N ALA A 151 1.82 -1.53 -7.47
CA ALA A 151 2.17 -1.74 -8.86
C ALA A 151 1.61 -3.08 -9.32
N THR A 152 0.75 -3.03 -10.30
CA THR A 152 0.00 -4.17 -10.81
C THR A 152 0.29 -4.40 -12.29
N SER A 153 1.38 -3.86 -12.81
CA SER A 153 1.79 -3.96 -14.21
C SER A 153 1.96 -5.40 -14.74
N SER A 154 1.92 -6.39 -13.84
CA SER A 154 2.13 -7.81 -14.17
C SER A 154 0.93 -8.71 -13.78
N VAL A 155 -0.22 -8.13 -13.50
CA VAL A 155 -1.45 -8.87 -13.13
C VAL A 155 -2.35 -8.96 -14.36
N ASP A 156 -2.97 -10.13 -14.57
CA ASP A 156 -3.95 -10.29 -15.63
C ASP A 156 -5.19 -9.41 -15.42
N PRO A 157 -5.87 -8.94 -16.48
CA PRO A 157 -6.97 -7.98 -16.37
C PRO A 157 -8.13 -8.43 -15.47
N VAL A 158 -8.44 -9.72 -15.45
CA VAL A 158 -9.56 -10.26 -14.65
C VAL A 158 -9.24 -10.20 -13.16
N THR A 159 -8.05 -10.64 -12.79
CA THR A 159 -7.60 -10.57 -11.38
C THR A 159 -7.39 -9.13 -10.94
N GLU A 160 -6.90 -8.28 -11.85
CA GLU A 160 -6.78 -6.86 -11.62
C GLU A 160 -8.12 -6.22 -11.26
N GLN A 161 -9.15 -6.48 -12.05
CA GLN A 161 -10.49 -5.98 -11.78
C GLN A 161 -10.98 -6.41 -10.38
N ARG A 162 -10.77 -7.67 -10.01
CA ARG A 162 -11.13 -8.19 -8.67
C ARG A 162 -10.42 -7.45 -7.54
N ILE A 163 -9.14 -7.13 -7.71
CA ILE A 163 -8.39 -6.33 -6.74
C ILE A 163 -8.98 -4.93 -6.63
N GLN A 164 -9.31 -4.29 -7.76
CA GLN A 164 -9.92 -2.96 -7.76
C GLN A 164 -11.31 -2.95 -7.11
N GLU A 165 -12.12 -3.98 -7.34
CA GLU A 165 -13.43 -4.14 -6.70
C GLU A 165 -13.31 -4.36 -5.18
N ALA A 166 -12.26 -5.03 -4.71
CA ALA A 166 -12.00 -5.26 -3.29
C ALA A 166 -11.39 -4.04 -2.57
N LEU A 167 -10.71 -3.14 -3.31
CA LEU A 167 -9.97 -2.02 -2.72
C LEU A 167 -10.83 -1.11 -1.80
N PRO A 168 -12.06 -0.73 -2.15
CA PRO A 168 -12.91 0.07 -1.27
C PRO A 168 -13.17 -0.62 0.09
N ALA A 169 -13.42 -1.93 0.09
CA ALA A 169 -13.62 -2.70 1.32
C ALA A 169 -12.31 -2.84 2.13
N ILE A 170 -11.17 -2.97 1.45
CA ILE A 170 -9.85 -3.04 2.06
C ILE A 170 -9.51 -1.72 2.77
N LEU A 171 -9.85 -0.59 2.17
CA LEU A 171 -9.53 0.75 2.67
C LEU A 171 -10.53 1.24 3.73
N SER A 172 -11.78 0.76 3.69
CA SER A 172 -12.86 1.21 4.56
C SER A 172 -12.53 1.10 6.05
N GLY A 173 -12.81 2.18 6.80
CA GLY A 173 -12.61 2.24 8.25
C GLY A 173 -11.15 2.35 8.70
N ARG A 174 -10.21 2.61 7.79
CA ARG A 174 -8.77 2.71 8.08
C ARG A 174 -8.18 3.98 7.49
N THR A 175 -7.11 4.45 8.09
CA THR A 175 -6.27 5.45 7.44
C THR A 175 -5.38 4.73 6.43
N ALA A 176 -5.41 5.14 5.17
CA ALA A 176 -4.62 4.50 4.13
C ALA A 176 -3.69 5.46 3.41
N LEU A 177 -2.46 5.04 3.15
CA LEU A 177 -1.52 5.78 2.30
C LEU A 177 -1.09 4.87 1.15
N VAL A 178 -1.48 5.25 -0.06
CA VAL A 178 -1.29 4.45 -1.27
C VAL A 178 -0.31 5.13 -2.20
N VAL A 179 0.75 4.44 -2.60
CA VAL A 179 1.58 4.86 -3.74
C VAL A 179 0.83 4.45 -4.99
N ALA A 180 0.07 5.39 -5.55
CA ALA A 180 -0.86 5.11 -6.62
C ALA A 180 -0.20 5.17 -8.01
N HIS A 181 -0.41 4.12 -8.78
CA HIS A 181 0.00 3.99 -10.17
C HIS A 181 -1.21 3.88 -11.12
N ARG A 182 -2.44 3.86 -10.57
CA ARG A 182 -3.70 3.74 -11.31
C ARG A 182 -4.61 4.93 -11.08
N LEU A 183 -5.30 5.30 -12.12
CA LEU A 183 -6.26 6.41 -12.06
C LEU A 183 -7.39 6.10 -11.06
N SER A 184 -7.94 4.87 -11.05
CA SER A 184 -9.01 4.47 -10.13
C SER A 184 -8.64 4.70 -8.66
N THR A 185 -7.43 4.33 -8.26
CA THR A 185 -6.91 4.55 -6.90
C THR A 185 -6.72 6.04 -6.59
N VAL A 186 -6.26 6.81 -7.57
CA VAL A 186 -6.08 8.26 -7.41
C VAL A 186 -7.44 8.96 -7.27
N LEU A 187 -8.44 8.54 -8.07
CA LEU A 187 -9.80 9.10 -8.03
C LEU A 187 -10.54 8.81 -6.72
N SER A 188 -10.27 7.66 -6.10
CA SER A 188 -10.88 7.25 -4.83
C SER A 188 -10.21 7.83 -3.59
N ALA A 189 -9.08 8.53 -3.74
CA ALA A 189 -8.34 9.11 -2.63
C ALA A 189 -8.95 10.45 -2.17
N ASP A 190 -9.08 10.63 -0.85
CA ASP A 190 -9.52 11.89 -0.25
C ASP A 190 -8.51 13.02 -0.47
N ARG A 191 -7.21 12.65 -0.52
CA ARG A 191 -6.12 13.60 -0.72
C ARG A 191 -4.99 13.01 -1.56
N ILE A 192 -4.49 13.81 -2.49
CA ILE A 192 -3.38 13.45 -3.37
C ILE A 192 -2.15 14.29 -2.98
N TYR A 193 -0.99 13.64 -2.89
CA TYR A 193 0.31 14.26 -2.64
C TYR A 193 1.21 14.01 -3.85
N VAL A 194 1.59 15.07 -4.55
CA VAL A 194 2.42 14.99 -5.76
C VAL A 194 3.88 15.11 -5.38
N MET A 195 4.60 14.00 -5.51
CA MET A 195 6.04 13.96 -5.24
C MET A 195 6.87 14.24 -6.49
N HIS A 196 7.80 15.17 -6.37
CA HIS A 196 8.79 15.46 -7.40
C HIS A 196 10.16 15.74 -6.79
N LYS A 197 11.19 15.01 -7.23
CA LYS A 197 12.60 15.16 -6.78
C LYS A 197 12.75 15.20 -5.25
N GLY A 198 12.08 14.25 -4.56
CA GLY A 198 12.16 14.09 -3.12
C GLY A 198 11.39 15.13 -2.29
N LYS A 199 10.44 15.85 -2.86
CA LYS A 199 9.58 16.82 -2.18
C LYS A 199 8.13 16.63 -2.56
N VAL A 200 7.19 16.91 -1.65
CA VAL A 200 5.79 17.14 -1.99
C VAL A 200 5.69 18.53 -2.59
N ARG A 201 5.25 18.63 -3.83
CA ARG A 201 5.14 19.88 -4.58
C ARG A 201 3.72 20.41 -4.64
N GLU A 202 2.77 19.50 -4.70
CA GLU A 202 1.35 19.82 -4.77
C GLU A 202 0.59 18.87 -3.86
N SER A 203 -0.51 19.33 -3.29
CA SER A 203 -1.44 18.47 -2.57
C SER A 203 -2.85 19.02 -2.67
N GLY A 204 -3.84 18.13 -2.84
CA GLY A 204 -5.23 18.51 -2.99
C GLY A 204 -6.11 17.34 -3.37
N THR A 205 -7.34 17.63 -3.77
CA THR A 205 -8.24 16.67 -4.41
C THR A 205 -7.90 16.53 -5.89
N HIS A 206 -8.36 15.44 -6.52
CA HIS A 206 -8.21 15.21 -7.96
C HIS A 206 -8.67 16.43 -8.79
N ALA A 207 -9.90 16.88 -8.58
CA ALA A 207 -10.47 18.01 -9.32
C ALA A 207 -9.69 19.32 -9.10
N GLY A 208 -9.29 19.60 -7.85
CA GLY A 208 -8.53 20.81 -7.54
C GLY A 208 -7.14 20.83 -8.16
N LEU A 209 -6.45 19.69 -8.18
CA LEU A 209 -5.11 19.57 -8.79
C LEU A 209 -5.16 19.59 -10.32
N LEU A 210 -6.20 19.06 -10.95
CA LEU A 210 -6.42 19.19 -12.40
C LEU A 210 -6.68 20.64 -12.79
N ALA A 211 -7.58 21.32 -12.07
CA ALA A 211 -7.90 22.73 -12.33
C ALA A 211 -6.68 23.65 -12.18
N ALA A 212 -5.75 23.32 -11.28
CA ALA A 212 -4.51 24.06 -11.08
C ALA A 212 -3.52 23.93 -12.25
N GLY A 213 -3.66 22.92 -13.14
CA GLY A 213 -2.81 22.73 -14.33
C GLY A 213 -1.32 22.51 -14.04
N GLY A 214 -0.99 22.04 -12.82
CA GLY A 214 0.38 21.91 -12.32
C GLY A 214 1.09 20.62 -12.75
N ILE A 215 1.95 20.09 -11.84
CA ILE A 215 2.68 18.85 -12.08
C ILE A 215 1.70 17.67 -12.15
N TYR A 216 0.65 17.70 -11.32
CA TYR A 216 -0.38 16.66 -11.33
C TYR A 216 -1.10 16.55 -12.68
N GLY A 217 -1.54 17.67 -13.26
CA GLY A 217 -2.21 17.66 -14.55
C GLY A 217 -1.35 17.06 -15.67
N ARG A 218 -0.05 17.38 -15.67
CA ARG A 218 0.92 16.77 -16.62
C ARG A 218 1.12 15.28 -16.38
N LEU A 219 1.21 14.84 -15.12
CA LEU A 219 1.32 13.42 -14.79
C LEU A 219 0.06 12.66 -15.20
N HIS A 220 -1.12 13.26 -14.96
CA HIS A 220 -2.42 12.68 -15.33
C HIS A 220 -2.49 12.46 -16.85
N ALA A 221 -2.21 13.47 -17.65
CA ALA A 221 -2.22 13.35 -19.10
C ALA A 221 -1.24 12.27 -19.63
N LEU A 222 -0.06 12.14 -19.01
CA LEU A 222 0.96 11.17 -19.44
C LEU A 222 0.69 9.73 -19.01
N GLN A 223 0.01 9.52 -17.89
CA GLN A 223 -0.14 8.18 -17.28
C GLN A 223 -1.53 7.60 -17.47
N PHE A 224 -2.56 8.41 -17.65
CA PHE A 224 -3.95 7.98 -17.55
C PHE A 224 -4.82 8.37 -18.76
N GLU A 225 -4.34 9.18 -19.70
CA GLU A 225 -5.05 9.57 -20.92
C GLU A 225 -4.51 8.85 -22.18
N GLN A 226 -3.82 7.69 -22.00
CA GLN A 226 -3.35 6.84 -23.12
C GLN A 226 -4.33 5.71 -23.37
#